data_32341ac59ddafc200c0fba25ee1eb11c
#
_entry.id   32341ac59ddafc200c0fba25ee1eb11c
#
_cell.length_a   1.000
_cell.length_b   1.000
_cell.length_c   1.000
_cell.angle_alpha   90.00
_cell.angle_beta   90.00
_cell.angle_gamma   90.00
#
_symmetry.space_group_name_H-M   'P 1'
#
loop_
_entity.id
_entity.type
_entity.pdbx_description
1 polymer ?
#
loop_
_entity_poly.entity_id
_entity_poly.type
_entity_poly.pdbx_seq_one_letter_code
_entity_poly.pdbx_strand_id
1 'polypeptide(L)'
;MVAVIVVALSFDYTNGFHDAANAIATSVSTRALTPRAALIMAALMNLLGAFLGTGVAQTVGSGIVELPEATASLVVVLAALLGAISWNLITWWFGLPSSSSHALIGGLIGATLASVGIVKWAGVVEKVLIPMVVSPVVGFLVAYLLMTAILWAFRRANPGRVNRGFRISQSFSAAAMALGHGLQDAQKTMGVMTLALVVGGYQSDFEVQWWVIVLAAAALAAGTYAGGWRIMRTLGRRIVHLDPPRGFAAETTAASVLYTTAFVFHAPISTTHTITSAVMGVGATKRLSAVRWGVAGDIVTAWVLTIPMAGLVAALCYWVLRLFPAL
;
A
#
# COMPACT_ATOMS: atom_id res chain seq x y z
N MET A 1 7.42 -2.95 24.70
CA MET A 1 7.53 -1.77 23.82
C MET A 1 8.60 -1.95 22.73
N VAL A 2 9.89 -2.15 23.05
CA VAL A 2 10.97 -2.28 22.02
C VAL A 2 10.64 -3.34 20.97
N ALA A 3 10.17 -4.51 21.37
CA ALA A 3 9.78 -5.59 20.45
C ALA A 3 8.67 -5.13 19.46
N VAL A 4 7.69 -4.38 19.94
CA VAL A 4 6.59 -3.86 19.09
C VAL A 4 7.14 -2.89 18.04
N ILE A 5 8.03 -1.97 18.43
CA ILE A 5 8.65 -1.02 17.50
C ILE A 5 9.50 -1.76 16.45
N VAL A 6 10.32 -2.72 16.85
CA VAL A 6 11.16 -3.52 15.93
C VAL A 6 10.27 -4.29 14.94
N VAL A 7 9.19 -4.91 15.41
CA VAL A 7 8.27 -5.65 14.54
C VAL A 7 7.47 -4.68 13.65
N ALA A 8 7.10 -3.49 14.12
CA ALA A 8 6.46 -2.47 13.28
C ALA A 8 7.38 -1.97 12.15
N LEU A 9 8.66 -1.76 12.44
CA LEU A 9 9.64 -1.41 11.41
C LEU A 9 9.92 -2.59 10.45
N SER A 10 9.86 -3.84 10.97
CA SER A 10 9.95 -5.04 10.13
C SER A 10 8.72 -5.16 9.21
N PHE A 11 7.52 -4.83 9.71
CA PHE A 11 6.33 -4.73 8.87
C PHE A 11 6.53 -3.69 7.77
N ASP A 12 7.04 -2.50 8.09
CA ASP A 12 7.24 -1.43 7.11
C ASP A 12 8.31 -1.79 6.07
N TYR A 13 9.38 -2.48 6.49
CA TYR A 13 10.37 -3.04 5.58
C TYR A 13 9.74 -4.09 4.65
N THR A 14 8.92 -5.01 5.19
CA THR A 14 8.22 -6.02 4.37
C THR A 14 7.20 -5.38 3.43
N ASN A 15 6.49 -4.34 3.88
CA ASN A 15 5.62 -3.52 3.05
C ASN A 15 6.42 -2.86 1.92
N GLY A 16 7.57 -2.25 2.23
CA GLY A 16 8.43 -1.62 1.24
C GLY A 16 8.83 -2.55 0.10
N PHE A 17 9.33 -3.76 0.37
CA PHE A 17 9.72 -4.67 -0.70
C PHE A 17 8.51 -5.35 -1.38
N HIS A 18 7.43 -5.60 -0.65
CA HIS A 18 6.20 -6.15 -1.21
C HIS A 18 5.59 -5.17 -2.23
N ASP A 19 5.48 -3.91 -1.85
CA ASP A 19 4.77 -2.87 -2.59
C ASP A 19 5.69 -1.99 -3.47
N ALA A 20 7.01 -2.23 -3.47
CA ALA A 20 7.94 -1.60 -4.44
C ALA A 20 7.42 -1.70 -5.88
N ALA A 21 6.79 -2.83 -6.21
CA ALA A 21 6.20 -3.07 -7.53
C ALA A 21 5.12 -2.05 -7.90
N ASN A 22 4.35 -1.55 -6.94
CA ASN A 22 3.27 -0.59 -7.17
C ASN A 22 3.80 0.72 -7.76
N ALA A 23 4.98 1.16 -7.30
CA ALA A 23 5.60 2.39 -7.74
C ALA A 23 6.37 2.26 -9.07
N ILE A 24 6.95 1.09 -9.36
CA ILE A 24 7.94 1.00 -10.45
C ILE A 24 7.67 -0.09 -11.50
N ALA A 25 6.71 -1.01 -11.30
CA ALA A 25 6.49 -2.11 -12.24
C ALA A 25 6.13 -1.63 -13.65
N THR A 26 5.36 -0.57 -13.76
CA THR A 26 4.95 0.08 -15.01
C THR A 26 6.14 0.69 -15.74
N SER A 27 6.93 1.54 -15.08
CA SER A 27 8.09 2.24 -15.65
C SER A 27 9.23 1.29 -16.04
N VAL A 28 9.44 0.22 -15.28
CA VAL A 28 10.40 -0.85 -15.63
C VAL A 28 9.89 -1.69 -16.82
N SER A 29 8.60 -2.02 -16.84
CA SER A 29 7.99 -2.81 -17.90
C SER A 29 8.02 -2.11 -19.27
N THR A 30 7.76 -0.81 -19.28
CA THR A 30 7.80 0.04 -20.48
C THR A 30 9.22 0.45 -20.88
N ARG A 31 10.23 0.11 -20.06
CA ARG A 31 11.62 0.56 -20.20
C ARG A 31 11.77 2.09 -20.13
N ALA A 32 10.89 2.79 -19.42
CA ALA A 32 11.07 4.20 -19.13
C ALA A 32 12.25 4.42 -18.17
N LEU A 33 12.37 3.54 -17.17
CA LEU A 33 13.50 3.49 -16.25
C LEU A 33 14.18 2.13 -16.26
N THR A 34 15.48 2.11 -15.99
CA THR A 34 16.17 0.85 -15.69
C THR A 34 15.75 0.36 -14.30
N PRO A 35 15.78 -0.95 -14.03
CA PRO A 35 15.38 -1.48 -12.73
C PRO A 35 16.11 -0.82 -11.54
N ARG A 36 17.43 -0.61 -11.65
CA ARG A 36 18.22 0.04 -10.60
C ARG A 36 17.82 1.51 -10.39
N ALA A 37 17.69 2.28 -11.47
CA ALA A 37 17.26 3.68 -11.39
C ALA A 37 15.86 3.81 -10.79
N ALA A 38 14.94 2.92 -11.18
CA ALA A 38 13.59 2.89 -10.65
C ALA A 38 13.56 2.59 -9.14
N LEU A 39 14.35 1.62 -8.66
CA LEU A 39 14.44 1.29 -7.21
C LEU A 39 15.03 2.44 -6.40
N ILE A 40 16.13 3.06 -6.87
CA ILE A 40 16.75 4.20 -6.18
C ILE A 40 15.76 5.37 -6.13
N MET A 41 15.14 5.71 -7.25
CA MET A 41 14.14 6.77 -7.33
C MET A 41 12.97 6.48 -6.37
N ALA A 42 12.41 5.27 -6.41
CA ALA A 42 11.28 4.91 -5.57
C ALA A 42 11.63 4.94 -4.08
N ALA A 43 12.80 4.44 -3.67
CA ALA A 43 13.24 4.48 -2.29
C ALA A 43 13.40 5.93 -1.79
N LEU A 44 14.01 6.81 -2.60
CA LEU A 44 14.15 8.23 -2.26
C LEU A 44 12.78 8.95 -2.21
N MET A 45 11.89 8.68 -3.17
CA MET A 45 10.56 9.29 -3.19
C MET A 45 9.68 8.77 -2.05
N ASN A 46 9.75 7.49 -1.70
CA ASN A 46 9.07 6.94 -0.52
C ASN A 46 9.57 7.59 0.77
N LEU A 47 10.89 7.75 0.90
CA LEU A 47 11.49 8.45 2.04
C LEU A 47 10.91 9.88 2.16
N LEU A 48 10.93 10.64 1.07
CA LEU A 48 10.42 12.02 1.05
C LEU A 48 8.90 12.08 1.29
N GLY A 49 8.14 11.15 0.69
CA GLY A 49 6.69 11.07 0.82
C GLY A 49 6.23 10.88 2.26
N ALA A 50 6.98 10.12 3.05
CA ALA A 50 6.69 9.86 4.46
C ALA A 50 6.65 11.14 5.33
N PHE A 51 7.33 12.20 4.94
CA PHE A 51 7.35 13.48 5.67
C PHE A 51 6.23 14.45 5.28
N LEU A 52 5.38 14.10 4.30
CA LEU A 52 4.37 15.03 3.77
C LEU A 52 3.10 15.13 4.61
N GLY A 53 2.90 14.27 5.61
CA GLY A 53 1.72 14.35 6.47
C GLY A 53 1.60 13.19 7.46
N THR A 54 0.63 13.30 8.37
CA THR A 54 0.34 12.32 9.43
C THR A 54 -1.15 11.99 9.58
N GLY A 55 -2.02 12.55 8.73
CA GLY A 55 -3.47 12.38 8.82
C GLY A 55 -3.94 10.93 8.67
N VAL A 56 -3.31 10.16 7.77
CA VAL A 56 -3.60 8.72 7.62
C VAL A 56 -3.14 7.94 8.85
N ALA A 57 -2.02 8.32 9.48
CA ALA A 57 -1.53 7.70 10.71
C ALA A 57 -2.55 7.81 11.84
N GLN A 58 -3.18 8.98 11.99
CA GLN A 58 -4.23 9.20 12.97
C GLN A 58 -5.44 8.30 12.72
N THR A 59 -5.87 8.16 11.47
CA THR A 59 -6.99 7.27 11.11
C THR A 59 -6.67 5.81 11.45
N VAL A 60 -5.48 5.33 11.13
CA VAL A 60 -5.07 3.93 11.40
C VAL A 60 -4.93 3.66 12.89
N GLY A 61 -4.30 4.58 13.63
CA GLY A 61 -3.98 4.36 15.04
C GLY A 61 -5.17 4.59 16.00
N SER A 62 -6.07 5.54 15.69
CA SER A 62 -7.19 5.88 16.58
C SER A 62 -8.57 5.62 16.00
N GLY A 63 -8.67 5.43 14.68
CA GLY A 63 -9.95 5.32 13.97
C GLY A 63 -10.49 3.90 13.78
N ILE A 64 -9.67 2.86 13.93
CA ILE A 64 -10.01 1.47 13.59
C ILE A 64 -10.31 0.62 14.83
N VAL A 65 -9.49 0.74 15.86
CA VAL A 65 -9.61 -0.02 17.11
C VAL A 65 -9.50 0.87 18.31
N GLU A 66 -10.03 0.41 19.44
CA GLU A 66 -9.85 1.01 20.75
C GLU A 66 -9.34 -0.04 21.72
N LEU A 67 -8.16 0.21 22.26
CA LEU A 67 -7.48 -0.68 23.17
C LEU A 67 -7.32 0.03 24.52
N PRO A 68 -7.54 -0.66 25.65
CA PRO A 68 -7.29 -0.07 26.97
C PRO A 68 -5.80 0.26 27.14
N GLU A 69 -5.50 1.30 27.90
CA GLU A 69 -4.13 1.62 28.27
C GLU A 69 -3.60 0.56 29.24
N ALA A 70 -2.91 -0.44 28.70
CA ALA A 70 -2.33 -1.53 29.46
C ALA A 70 -1.23 -2.20 28.66
N THR A 71 -0.24 -2.74 29.35
CA THR A 71 0.83 -3.54 28.72
C THR A 71 0.27 -4.72 27.91
N ALA A 72 -0.85 -5.31 28.35
CA ALA A 72 -1.55 -6.36 27.63
C ALA A 72 -2.02 -5.92 26.21
N SER A 73 -2.30 -4.64 25.98
CA SER A 73 -2.67 -4.09 24.68
C SER A 73 -1.49 -4.07 23.70
N LEU A 74 -0.26 -4.02 24.18
CA LEU A 74 0.93 -4.14 23.34
C LEU A 74 1.01 -5.52 22.67
N VAL A 75 0.52 -6.57 23.35
CA VAL A 75 0.43 -7.92 22.77
C VAL A 75 -0.55 -7.96 21.61
N VAL A 76 -1.65 -7.19 21.67
CA VAL A 76 -2.61 -7.05 20.56
C VAL A 76 -1.94 -6.42 19.36
N VAL A 77 -1.23 -5.31 19.56
CA VAL A 77 -0.50 -4.61 18.48
C VAL A 77 0.59 -5.52 17.89
N LEU A 78 1.35 -6.22 18.73
CA LEU A 78 2.38 -7.17 18.28
C LEU A 78 1.78 -8.29 17.44
N ALA A 79 0.68 -8.89 17.90
CA ALA A 79 -0.02 -9.95 17.17
C ALA A 79 -0.57 -9.47 15.83
N ALA A 80 -1.13 -8.25 15.78
CA ALA A 80 -1.61 -7.63 14.55
C ALA A 80 -0.49 -7.47 13.51
N LEU A 81 0.67 -6.97 13.94
CA LEU A 81 1.84 -6.82 13.08
C LEU A 81 2.36 -8.16 12.56
N LEU A 82 2.45 -9.18 13.42
CA LEU A 82 2.87 -10.52 13.02
C LEU A 82 1.91 -11.13 12.01
N GLY A 83 0.60 -10.96 12.18
CA GLY A 83 -0.41 -11.38 11.22
C GLY A 83 -0.26 -10.70 9.87
N ALA A 84 -0.05 -9.39 9.87
CA ALA A 84 0.15 -8.60 8.66
C ALA A 84 1.44 -9.00 7.91
N ILE A 85 2.56 -9.15 8.63
CA ILE A 85 3.83 -9.59 8.05
C ILE A 85 3.67 -10.98 7.43
N SER A 86 3.06 -11.92 8.16
CA SER A 86 2.85 -13.28 7.67
C SER A 86 2.06 -13.29 6.37
N TRP A 87 0.96 -12.52 6.29
CA TRP A 87 0.16 -12.43 5.07
C TRP A 87 0.92 -11.77 3.92
N ASN A 88 1.68 -10.69 4.18
CA ASN A 88 2.52 -10.04 3.17
C ASN A 88 3.58 -11.02 2.62
N LEU A 89 4.23 -11.82 3.46
CA LEU A 89 5.22 -12.79 3.03
C LEU A 89 4.59 -13.94 2.21
N ILE A 90 3.41 -14.43 2.60
CA ILE A 90 2.67 -15.46 1.87
C ILE A 90 2.33 -14.94 0.46
N THR A 91 1.67 -13.78 0.36
CA THR A 91 1.26 -13.22 -0.92
C THR A 91 2.45 -12.82 -1.79
N TRP A 92 3.53 -12.30 -1.20
CA TRP A 92 4.77 -12.05 -1.91
C TRP A 92 5.38 -13.33 -2.48
N TRP A 93 5.36 -14.43 -1.71
CA TRP A 93 5.90 -15.72 -2.17
C TRP A 93 5.18 -16.22 -3.42
N PHE A 94 3.87 -16.08 -3.48
CA PHE A 94 3.06 -16.45 -4.66
C PHE A 94 3.08 -15.37 -5.76
N GLY A 95 3.68 -14.20 -5.53
CA GLY A 95 3.71 -13.07 -6.45
C GLY A 95 2.33 -12.47 -6.69
N LEU A 96 1.46 -12.55 -5.70
CA LEU A 96 0.12 -11.96 -5.69
C LEU A 96 0.20 -10.53 -5.14
N PRO A 97 -0.16 -9.50 -5.91
CA PRO A 97 -0.21 -8.13 -5.44
C PRO A 97 -1.43 -7.94 -4.53
N SER A 98 -1.25 -8.24 -3.25
CA SER A 98 -2.22 -7.98 -2.18
C SER A 98 -2.02 -6.60 -1.57
N SER A 99 -2.83 -6.24 -0.58
CA SER A 99 -2.75 -4.95 0.11
C SER A 99 -2.13 -5.11 1.49
N SER A 100 -0.92 -4.62 1.69
CA SER A 100 -0.27 -4.55 3.01
C SER A 100 -1.05 -3.68 4.00
N SER A 101 -1.74 -2.63 3.50
CA SER A 101 -2.66 -1.82 4.31
C SER A 101 -3.82 -2.64 4.87
N HIS A 102 -4.48 -3.41 4.02
CA HIS A 102 -5.59 -4.27 4.44
C HIS A 102 -5.09 -5.44 5.31
N ALA A 103 -3.87 -5.93 5.09
CA ALA A 103 -3.26 -6.92 5.97
C ALA A 103 -3.05 -6.37 7.38
N LEU A 104 -2.54 -5.15 7.51
CA LEU A 104 -2.35 -4.48 8.79
C LEU A 104 -3.68 -4.23 9.52
N ILE A 105 -4.67 -3.69 8.80
CA ILE A 105 -5.99 -3.41 9.36
C ILE A 105 -6.71 -4.72 9.73
N GLY A 106 -6.63 -5.74 8.87
CA GLY A 106 -7.13 -7.07 9.18
C GLY A 106 -6.48 -7.65 10.43
N GLY A 107 -5.16 -7.51 10.55
CA GLY A 107 -4.40 -7.91 11.74
C GLY A 107 -4.87 -7.20 13.00
N LEU A 108 -5.05 -5.85 12.96
CA LEU A 108 -5.57 -5.08 14.08
C LEU A 108 -6.97 -5.53 14.47
N ILE A 109 -7.89 -5.71 13.50
CA ILE A 109 -9.24 -6.20 13.76
C ILE A 109 -9.20 -7.59 14.40
N GLY A 110 -8.46 -8.55 13.82
CA GLY A 110 -8.43 -9.93 14.26
C GLY A 110 -7.82 -10.09 15.66
N ALA A 111 -6.70 -9.42 15.95
CA ALA A 111 -6.08 -9.42 17.26
C ALA A 111 -6.97 -8.73 18.32
N THR A 112 -7.67 -7.65 17.95
CA THR A 112 -8.60 -6.94 18.83
C THR A 112 -9.82 -7.79 19.16
N LEU A 113 -10.40 -8.49 18.19
CA LEU A 113 -11.52 -9.42 18.40
C LEU A 113 -11.14 -10.62 19.29
N ALA A 114 -9.88 -11.04 19.25
CA ALA A 114 -9.36 -12.11 20.11
C ALA A 114 -9.03 -11.62 21.53
N SER A 115 -9.05 -10.32 21.77
CA SER A 115 -8.69 -9.65 23.03
C SER A 115 -9.91 -9.01 23.71
N VAL A 116 -9.65 -8.07 24.62
CA VAL A 116 -10.67 -7.27 25.32
C VAL A 116 -10.89 -5.88 24.67
N GLY A 117 -10.24 -5.61 23.54
CA GLY A 117 -10.39 -4.35 22.82
C GLY A 117 -11.70 -4.25 22.03
N ILE A 118 -11.98 -3.06 21.55
CA ILE A 118 -13.20 -2.74 20.78
C ILE A 118 -12.83 -2.40 19.35
N VAL A 119 -13.47 -3.05 18.37
CA VAL A 119 -13.37 -2.69 16.95
C VAL A 119 -14.37 -1.57 16.65
N LYS A 120 -13.88 -0.46 16.11
CA LYS A 120 -14.69 0.69 15.67
C LYS A 120 -15.28 0.41 14.29
N TRP A 121 -16.34 -0.38 14.21
CA TRP A 121 -16.91 -0.83 12.94
C TRP A 121 -17.31 0.30 11.99
N ALA A 122 -17.81 1.43 12.50
CA ALA A 122 -18.09 2.62 11.70
C ALA A 122 -16.82 3.11 10.98
N GLY A 123 -15.71 3.22 11.72
CA GLY A 123 -14.42 3.60 11.14
C GLY A 123 -13.89 2.56 10.12
N VAL A 124 -14.06 1.27 10.41
CA VAL A 124 -13.71 0.19 9.46
C VAL A 124 -14.52 0.32 8.18
N VAL A 125 -15.84 0.51 8.27
CA VAL A 125 -16.70 0.64 7.08
C VAL A 125 -16.34 1.90 6.29
N GLU A 126 -16.31 3.06 6.93
CA GLU A 126 -16.14 4.35 6.26
C GLU A 126 -14.73 4.60 5.74
N LYS A 127 -13.72 4.21 6.52
CA LYS A 127 -12.31 4.52 6.20
C LYS A 127 -11.56 3.39 5.52
N VAL A 128 -12.11 2.16 5.53
CA VAL A 128 -11.44 0.99 4.94
C VAL A 128 -12.31 0.31 3.88
N LEU A 129 -13.52 -0.20 4.21
CA LEU A 129 -14.30 -1.00 3.28
C LEU A 129 -14.85 -0.18 2.11
N ILE A 130 -15.38 1.03 2.36
CA ILE A 130 -15.83 1.91 1.29
C ILE A 130 -14.68 2.30 0.36
N PRO A 131 -13.54 2.84 0.85
CA PRO A 131 -12.38 3.11 -0.01
C PRO A 131 -11.81 1.87 -0.70
N MET A 132 -11.88 0.68 -0.09
CA MET A 132 -11.43 -0.58 -0.68
C MET A 132 -12.17 -0.91 -1.98
N VAL A 133 -13.45 -0.57 -2.07
CA VAL A 133 -14.29 -0.77 -3.27
C VAL A 133 -14.18 0.43 -4.21
N VAL A 134 -14.24 1.65 -3.68
CA VAL A 134 -14.28 2.89 -4.48
C VAL A 134 -12.94 3.16 -5.17
N SER A 135 -11.80 2.98 -4.48
CA SER A 135 -10.50 3.34 -5.06
C SER A 135 -10.13 2.53 -6.30
N PRO A 136 -10.37 1.19 -6.40
CA PRO A 136 -10.13 0.47 -7.65
C PRO A 136 -11.10 0.85 -8.77
N VAL A 137 -12.36 1.14 -8.45
CA VAL A 137 -13.34 1.58 -9.46
C VAL A 137 -12.93 2.94 -10.03
N VAL A 138 -12.61 3.90 -9.17
CA VAL A 138 -12.12 5.23 -9.57
C VAL A 138 -10.80 5.10 -10.34
N GLY A 139 -9.85 4.31 -9.82
CA GLY A 139 -8.58 4.06 -10.49
C GLY A 139 -8.74 3.49 -11.91
N PHE A 140 -9.63 2.52 -12.09
CA PHE A 140 -9.92 1.95 -13.41
C PHE A 140 -10.56 2.99 -14.35
N LEU A 141 -11.63 3.66 -13.90
CA LEU A 141 -12.40 4.59 -14.75
C LEU A 141 -11.58 5.83 -15.14
N VAL A 142 -10.89 6.46 -14.16
CA VAL A 142 -10.06 7.66 -14.44
C VAL A 142 -8.89 7.30 -15.36
N ALA A 143 -8.23 6.16 -15.14
CA ALA A 143 -7.15 5.71 -16.01
C ALA A 143 -7.65 5.39 -17.43
N TYR A 144 -8.82 4.76 -17.57
CA TYR A 144 -9.45 4.53 -18.87
C TYR A 144 -9.75 5.84 -19.60
N LEU A 145 -10.36 6.81 -18.91
CA LEU A 145 -10.70 8.11 -19.49
C LEU A 145 -9.44 8.92 -19.85
N LEU A 146 -8.43 8.98 -18.96
CA LEU A 146 -7.18 9.68 -19.22
C LEU A 146 -6.45 9.07 -20.43
N MET A 147 -6.37 7.72 -20.49
CA MET A 147 -5.73 7.06 -21.62
C MET A 147 -6.50 7.30 -22.93
N THR A 148 -7.83 7.31 -22.90
CA THR A 148 -8.67 7.63 -24.06
C THR A 148 -8.42 9.06 -24.53
N ALA A 149 -8.32 10.03 -23.60
CA ALA A 149 -7.97 11.41 -23.91
C ALA A 149 -6.58 11.53 -24.56
N ILE A 150 -5.58 10.81 -24.04
CA ILE A 150 -4.23 10.75 -24.64
C ILE A 150 -4.29 10.19 -26.06
N LEU A 151 -4.99 9.08 -26.28
CA LEU A 151 -5.15 8.49 -27.62
C LEU A 151 -5.81 9.45 -28.60
N TRP A 152 -6.82 10.19 -28.15
CA TRP A 152 -7.51 11.18 -28.97
C TRP A 152 -6.63 12.39 -29.30
N ALA A 153 -5.93 12.93 -28.30
CA ALA A 153 -5.05 14.10 -28.45
C ALA A 153 -3.87 13.82 -29.41
N PHE A 154 -3.28 12.62 -29.32
CA PHE A 154 -2.13 12.23 -30.12
C PHE A 154 -2.46 11.37 -31.36
N ARG A 155 -3.74 11.24 -31.72
CA ARG A 155 -4.20 10.38 -32.85
C ARG A 155 -3.53 10.64 -34.19
N ARG A 156 -3.06 11.88 -34.42
CA ARG A 156 -2.39 12.32 -35.66
C ARG A 156 -0.88 12.47 -35.48
N ALA A 157 -0.34 12.25 -34.30
CA ALA A 157 1.07 12.40 -34.01
C ALA A 157 1.88 11.14 -34.41
N ASN A 158 3.16 11.33 -34.68
CA ASN A 158 4.05 10.22 -34.97
C ASN A 158 4.24 9.32 -33.74
N PRO A 159 3.89 8.01 -33.81
CA PRO A 159 3.96 7.11 -32.67
C PRO A 159 5.34 7.01 -32.00
N GLY A 160 6.42 7.09 -32.78
CA GLY A 160 7.79 7.05 -32.26
C GLY A 160 8.13 8.27 -31.39
N ARG A 161 7.68 9.48 -31.82
CA ARG A 161 7.85 10.72 -31.03
C ARG A 161 7.00 10.69 -29.77
N VAL A 162 5.75 10.24 -29.87
CA VAL A 162 4.84 10.10 -28.75
C VAL A 162 5.44 9.16 -27.70
N ASN A 163 5.85 7.95 -28.09
CA ASN A 163 6.45 7.00 -27.16
C ASN A 163 7.72 7.53 -26.49
N ARG A 164 8.56 8.27 -27.21
CA ARG A 164 9.76 8.89 -26.63
C ARG A 164 9.42 9.97 -25.61
N GLY A 165 8.46 10.84 -25.93
CA GLY A 165 7.99 11.88 -25.02
C GLY A 165 7.37 11.28 -23.75
N PHE A 166 6.46 10.32 -23.91
CA PHE A 166 5.82 9.66 -22.78
C PHE A 166 6.78 8.82 -21.94
N ARG A 167 7.87 8.30 -22.50
CA ARG A 167 8.92 7.61 -21.71
C ARG A 167 9.58 8.58 -20.72
N ILE A 168 9.82 9.81 -21.12
CA ILE A 168 10.36 10.87 -20.24
C ILE A 168 9.30 11.27 -19.20
N SER A 169 8.08 11.58 -19.65
CA SER A 169 6.98 11.94 -18.76
C SER A 169 6.67 10.84 -17.72
N GLN A 170 6.81 9.58 -18.12
CA GLN A 170 6.62 8.43 -17.23
C GLN A 170 7.67 8.37 -16.11
N SER A 171 8.87 8.88 -16.29
CA SER A 171 9.83 8.97 -15.19
C SER A 171 9.35 9.93 -14.10
N PHE A 172 8.65 11.00 -14.46
CA PHE A 172 8.05 11.93 -13.50
C PHE A 172 6.79 11.34 -12.85
N SER A 173 5.92 10.68 -13.62
CA SER A 173 4.73 10.05 -13.03
C SER A 173 5.09 8.89 -12.10
N ALA A 174 6.12 8.12 -12.41
CA ALA A 174 6.65 7.08 -11.53
C ALA A 174 7.21 7.68 -10.22
N ALA A 175 7.93 8.80 -10.29
CA ALA A 175 8.41 9.51 -9.11
C ALA A 175 7.24 10.05 -8.26
N ALA A 176 6.23 10.64 -8.89
CA ALA A 176 5.03 11.11 -8.20
C ALA A 176 4.24 9.94 -7.56
N MET A 177 4.13 8.81 -8.27
CA MET A 177 3.50 7.60 -7.72
C MET A 177 4.27 7.07 -6.51
N ALA A 178 5.61 7.01 -6.58
CA ALA A 178 6.44 6.58 -5.46
C ALA A 178 6.33 7.53 -4.26
N LEU A 179 6.29 8.85 -4.50
CA LEU A 179 6.10 9.85 -3.44
C LEU A 179 4.73 9.67 -2.76
N GLY A 180 3.65 9.48 -3.55
CA GLY A 180 2.31 9.20 -3.03
C GLY A 180 2.22 7.86 -2.30
N HIS A 181 2.98 6.85 -2.74
CA HIS A 181 3.10 5.57 -2.03
C HIS A 181 3.74 5.75 -0.65
N GLY A 182 4.88 6.47 -0.56
CA GLY A 182 5.52 6.78 0.72
C GLY A 182 4.63 7.59 1.65
N LEU A 183 3.91 8.59 1.12
CA LEU A 183 2.92 9.37 1.85
C LEU A 183 1.81 8.49 2.45
N GLN A 184 1.32 7.50 1.74
CA GLN A 184 0.25 6.61 2.22
C GLN A 184 0.79 5.52 3.15
N ASP A 185 1.86 4.85 2.78
CA ASP A 185 2.23 3.58 3.42
C ASP A 185 3.06 3.76 4.68
N ALA A 186 3.99 4.72 4.73
CA ALA A 186 4.74 5.01 5.95
C ALA A 186 3.82 5.46 7.10
N GLN A 187 2.76 6.24 6.78
CA GLN A 187 1.83 6.72 7.80
C GLN A 187 1.07 5.58 8.51
N LYS A 188 0.86 4.43 7.87
CA LYS A 188 0.19 3.29 8.49
C LYS A 188 1.04 2.71 9.62
N THR A 189 2.32 2.54 9.38
CA THR A 189 3.29 2.12 10.40
C THR A 189 3.45 3.17 11.49
N MET A 190 3.53 4.45 11.12
CA MET A 190 3.53 5.56 12.09
C MET A 190 2.31 5.49 13.01
N GLY A 191 1.12 5.23 12.45
CA GLY A 191 -0.12 5.10 13.21
C GLY A 191 -0.09 3.96 14.23
N VAL A 192 0.41 2.79 13.82
CA VAL A 192 0.52 1.63 14.72
C VAL A 192 1.60 1.82 15.78
N MET A 193 2.74 2.43 15.43
CA MET A 193 3.78 2.76 16.42
C MET A 193 3.27 3.76 17.45
N THR A 194 2.56 4.81 16.99
CA THR A 194 1.95 5.80 17.89
C THR A 194 0.87 5.18 18.75
N LEU A 195 0.01 4.32 18.21
CA LEU A 195 -0.96 3.54 18.99
C LEU A 195 -0.25 2.74 20.10
N ALA A 196 0.84 2.05 19.77
CA ALA A 196 1.60 1.30 20.74
C ALA A 196 2.22 2.17 21.85
N LEU A 197 2.67 3.38 21.51
CA LEU A 197 3.18 4.35 22.50
C LEU A 197 2.08 4.82 23.46
N VAL A 198 0.88 5.10 22.94
CA VAL A 198 -0.26 5.53 23.75
C VAL A 198 -0.74 4.40 24.67
N VAL A 199 -1.06 3.23 24.12
CA VAL A 199 -1.56 2.11 24.93
C VAL A 199 -0.51 1.54 25.89
N GLY A 200 0.75 1.73 25.60
CA GLY A 200 1.87 1.37 26.48
C GLY A 200 2.17 2.41 27.58
N GLY A 201 1.44 3.55 27.60
CA GLY A 201 1.63 4.61 28.59
C GLY A 201 2.90 5.45 28.39
N TYR A 202 3.51 5.43 27.20
CA TYR A 202 4.71 6.21 26.89
C TYR A 202 4.39 7.61 26.38
N GLN A 203 3.16 7.86 25.97
CA GLN A 203 2.64 9.20 25.65
C GLN A 203 1.13 9.26 25.91
N SER A 204 0.62 10.45 26.25
CA SER A 204 -0.79 10.67 26.61
C SER A 204 -1.68 10.87 25.38
N ASP A 205 -1.16 11.58 24.38
CA ASP A 205 -1.93 12.02 23.23
C ASP A 205 -1.48 11.29 21.96
N PHE A 206 -2.42 11.14 21.01
CA PHE A 206 -2.09 10.54 19.72
C PHE A 206 -1.41 11.58 18.81
N GLU A 207 -0.12 11.81 19.05
CA GLU A 207 0.74 12.67 18.23
C GLU A 207 1.90 11.84 17.65
N VAL A 208 2.07 11.91 16.33
CA VAL A 208 3.16 11.17 15.65
C VAL A 208 4.48 11.89 15.91
N GLN A 209 5.34 11.30 16.71
CA GLN A 209 6.64 11.84 17.06
C GLN A 209 7.58 11.87 15.86
N TRP A 210 8.44 12.88 15.77
CA TRP A 210 9.38 13.05 14.64
C TRP A 210 10.28 11.82 14.40
N TRP A 211 10.73 11.16 15.46
CA TRP A 211 11.57 9.96 15.33
C TRP A 211 10.79 8.76 14.78
N VAL A 212 9.50 8.66 15.04
CA VAL A 212 8.59 7.65 14.45
C VAL A 212 8.53 7.85 12.95
N ILE A 213 8.39 9.11 12.48
CA ILE A 213 8.39 9.46 11.06
C ILE A 213 9.70 9.03 10.40
N VAL A 214 10.84 9.38 11.00
CA VAL A 214 12.16 9.06 10.47
C VAL A 214 12.39 7.55 10.37
N LEU A 215 12.05 6.80 11.42
CA LEU A 215 12.24 5.35 11.44
C LEU A 215 11.33 4.64 10.43
N ALA A 216 10.05 5.00 10.34
CA ALA A 216 9.13 4.45 9.37
C ALA A 216 9.57 4.79 7.93
N ALA A 217 9.92 6.06 7.66
CA ALA A 217 10.43 6.48 6.37
C ALA A 217 11.68 5.68 5.92
N ALA A 218 12.63 5.49 6.85
CA ALA A 218 13.85 4.74 6.58
C ALA A 218 13.58 3.25 6.34
N ALA A 219 12.69 2.63 7.14
CA ALA A 219 12.33 1.22 7.00
C ALA A 219 11.62 0.95 5.66
N LEU A 220 10.63 1.78 5.30
CA LEU A 220 9.92 1.69 4.03
C LEU A 220 10.87 1.87 2.84
N ALA A 221 11.75 2.88 2.88
CA ALA A 221 12.71 3.14 1.82
C ALA A 221 13.71 2.00 1.65
N ALA A 222 14.22 1.44 2.75
CA ALA A 222 15.12 0.30 2.73
C ALA A 222 14.43 -0.95 2.15
N GLY A 223 13.18 -1.22 2.54
CA GLY A 223 12.37 -2.29 1.97
C GLY A 223 12.13 -2.09 0.47
N THR A 224 11.77 -0.88 0.06
CA THR A 224 11.58 -0.54 -1.36
C THR A 224 12.85 -0.77 -2.19
N TYR A 225 14.01 -0.40 -1.65
CA TYR A 225 15.29 -0.63 -2.33
C TYR A 225 15.61 -2.12 -2.49
N ALA A 226 15.21 -2.98 -1.55
CA ALA A 226 15.35 -4.43 -1.67
C ALA A 226 14.56 -5.01 -2.85
N GLY A 227 13.45 -4.35 -3.23
CA GLY A 227 12.67 -4.63 -4.44
C GLY A 227 11.74 -5.83 -4.33
N GLY A 228 10.60 -5.76 -5.03
CA GLY A 228 9.54 -6.77 -5.06
C GLY A 228 9.44 -7.50 -6.41
N TRP A 229 10.49 -8.15 -6.87
CA TRP A 229 10.60 -8.71 -8.23
C TRP A 229 9.48 -9.68 -8.60
N ARG A 230 8.95 -10.46 -7.64
CA ARG A 230 7.87 -11.43 -7.90
C ARG A 230 6.57 -10.73 -8.26
N ILE A 231 6.17 -9.72 -7.46
CA ILE A 231 4.97 -8.91 -7.68
C ILE A 231 5.15 -8.00 -8.89
N MET A 232 6.34 -7.43 -9.08
CA MET A 232 6.67 -6.59 -10.25
C MET A 232 6.45 -7.33 -11.58
N ARG A 233 6.78 -8.64 -11.64
CA ARG A 233 6.50 -9.47 -12.83
C ARG A 233 5.00 -9.59 -13.09
N THR A 234 4.19 -9.71 -12.04
CA THR A 234 2.72 -9.82 -12.16
C THR A 234 2.13 -8.50 -12.65
N LEU A 235 2.40 -7.38 -11.97
CA LEU A 235 1.86 -6.06 -12.32
C LEU A 235 2.36 -5.56 -13.68
N GLY A 236 3.66 -5.70 -13.95
CA GLY A 236 4.26 -5.12 -15.14
C GLY A 236 4.10 -5.95 -16.42
N ARG A 237 3.81 -7.26 -16.33
CA ARG A 237 3.82 -8.15 -17.51
C ARG A 237 2.66 -9.13 -17.60
N ARG A 238 2.04 -9.52 -16.45
CA ARG A 238 1.02 -10.57 -16.47
C ARG A 238 -0.40 -10.06 -16.64
N ILE A 239 -0.71 -8.81 -16.27
CA ILE A 239 -2.06 -8.24 -16.35
C ILE A 239 -2.34 -7.71 -17.76
N VAL A 240 -1.47 -6.80 -18.23
CA VAL A 240 -1.60 -6.09 -19.52
C VAL A 240 -0.21 -5.85 -20.10
N HIS A 241 -0.12 -5.80 -21.44
CA HIS A 241 1.09 -5.30 -22.10
C HIS A 241 1.06 -3.76 -22.13
N LEU A 242 1.99 -3.13 -21.42
CA LEU A 242 2.09 -1.67 -21.28
C LEU A 242 3.08 -1.08 -22.29
N ASP A 243 2.72 0.09 -22.80
CA ASP A 243 3.59 1.04 -23.49
C ASP A 243 3.77 2.33 -22.66
N PRO A 244 4.71 3.22 -22.98
CA PRO A 244 4.96 4.42 -22.18
C PRO A 244 3.74 5.32 -21.96
N PRO A 245 2.86 5.62 -22.94
CA PRO A 245 1.64 6.38 -22.69
C PRO A 245 0.70 5.71 -21.68
N ARG A 246 0.53 4.38 -21.75
CA ARG A 246 -0.30 3.64 -20.79
C ARG A 246 0.31 3.61 -19.41
N GLY A 247 1.64 3.42 -19.32
CA GLY A 247 2.35 3.50 -18.05
C GLY A 247 2.17 4.86 -17.39
N PHE A 248 2.40 5.93 -18.13
CA PHE A 248 2.19 7.30 -17.66
C PHE A 248 0.75 7.53 -17.17
N ALA A 249 -0.26 7.14 -17.95
CA ALA A 249 -1.66 7.32 -17.56
C ALA A 249 -2.03 6.54 -16.30
N ALA A 250 -1.56 5.30 -16.16
CA ALA A 250 -1.81 4.49 -14.97
C ALA A 250 -1.16 5.09 -13.71
N GLU A 251 0.12 5.47 -13.79
CA GLU A 251 0.86 6.07 -12.68
C GLU A 251 0.29 7.43 -12.27
N THR A 252 -0.03 8.30 -13.24
CA THR A 252 -0.64 9.61 -12.99
C THR A 252 -1.99 9.47 -12.30
N THR A 253 -2.84 8.56 -12.76
CA THR A 253 -4.13 8.28 -12.12
C THR A 253 -3.94 7.78 -10.71
N ALA A 254 -3.08 6.78 -10.50
CA ALA A 254 -2.85 6.21 -9.19
C ALA A 254 -2.29 7.27 -8.22
N ALA A 255 -1.27 8.04 -8.64
CA ALA A 255 -0.72 9.13 -7.83
C ALA A 255 -1.80 10.15 -7.42
N SER A 256 -2.66 10.58 -8.36
CA SER A 256 -3.74 11.52 -8.07
C SER A 256 -4.72 10.98 -7.03
N VAL A 257 -5.09 9.70 -7.12
CA VAL A 257 -5.97 9.05 -6.13
C VAL A 257 -5.28 8.97 -4.76
N LEU A 258 -3.99 8.61 -4.71
CA LEU A 258 -3.24 8.53 -3.46
C LEU A 258 -3.15 9.88 -2.76
N TYR A 259 -2.81 10.94 -3.48
CA TYR A 259 -2.73 12.30 -2.90
C TYR A 259 -4.10 12.80 -2.42
N THR A 260 -5.14 12.62 -3.23
CA THR A 260 -6.49 13.03 -2.85
C THR A 260 -6.94 12.32 -1.58
N THR A 261 -6.73 11.01 -1.49
CA THR A 261 -7.15 10.24 -0.32
C THR A 261 -6.30 10.51 0.91
N ALA A 262 -5.01 10.82 0.76
CA ALA A 262 -4.15 11.16 1.88
C ALA A 262 -4.44 12.57 2.43
N PHE A 263 -4.56 13.59 1.58
CA PHE A 263 -4.66 14.97 2.01
C PHE A 263 -6.09 15.45 2.25
N VAL A 264 -7.08 14.90 1.54
CA VAL A 264 -8.48 15.35 1.66
C VAL A 264 -9.28 14.46 2.59
N PHE A 265 -9.15 13.13 2.41
CA PHE A 265 -9.98 12.17 3.15
C PHE A 265 -9.28 11.53 4.35
N HIS A 266 -7.94 11.68 4.45
CA HIS A 266 -7.11 11.03 5.48
C HIS A 266 -7.40 9.52 5.60
N ALA A 267 -7.74 8.88 4.47
CA ALA A 267 -8.15 7.50 4.41
C ALA A 267 -6.98 6.58 4.04
N PRO A 268 -6.75 5.48 4.79
CA PRO A 268 -5.72 4.50 4.49
C PRO A 268 -6.16 3.59 3.34
N ILE A 269 -5.94 4.02 2.11
CA ILE A 269 -6.29 3.20 0.94
C ILE A 269 -5.18 2.21 0.57
N SER A 270 -5.52 1.25 -0.28
CA SER A 270 -4.58 0.31 -0.89
C SER A 270 -3.94 0.91 -2.13
N THR A 271 -2.64 1.16 -2.06
CA THR A 271 -1.82 1.58 -3.19
C THR A 271 -1.84 0.52 -4.30
N THR A 272 -1.79 -0.78 -3.90
CA THR A 272 -1.86 -1.92 -4.82
C THR A 272 -3.18 -1.99 -5.59
N HIS A 273 -4.33 -1.81 -4.91
CA HIS A 273 -5.63 -1.83 -5.57
C HIS A 273 -5.73 -0.70 -6.59
N THR A 274 -5.27 0.48 -6.22
CA THR A 274 -5.35 1.68 -7.06
C THR A 274 -4.52 1.54 -8.34
N ILE A 275 -3.22 1.19 -8.24
CA ILE A 275 -2.37 1.05 -9.43
C ILE A 275 -2.76 -0.14 -10.29
N THR A 276 -3.13 -1.27 -9.67
CA THR A 276 -3.55 -2.47 -10.42
C THR A 276 -4.78 -2.20 -11.25
N SER A 277 -5.78 -1.52 -10.68
CA SER A 277 -7.00 -1.12 -11.39
C SER A 277 -6.73 -0.11 -12.49
N ALA A 278 -5.84 0.87 -12.22
CA ALA A 278 -5.42 1.84 -13.23
C ALA A 278 -4.73 1.14 -14.42
N VAL A 279 -3.87 0.14 -14.16
CA VAL A 279 -3.24 -0.70 -15.20
C VAL A 279 -4.28 -1.47 -16.00
N MET A 280 -5.31 -2.02 -15.35
CA MET A 280 -6.42 -2.67 -16.06
C MET A 280 -7.22 -1.66 -16.89
N GLY A 281 -7.50 -0.47 -16.35
CA GLY A 281 -8.23 0.60 -17.03
C GLY A 281 -7.54 1.06 -18.31
N VAL A 282 -6.24 1.36 -18.26
CA VAL A 282 -5.48 1.74 -19.48
C VAL A 282 -5.38 0.58 -20.47
N GLY A 283 -5.34 -0.66 -20.00
CA GLY A 283 -5.34 -1.85 -20.86
C GLY A 283 -6.64 -2.04 -21.62
N ALA A 284 -7.76 -1.80 -20.94
CA ALA A 284 -9.11 -1.93 -21.50
C ALA A 284 -9.39 -0.95 -22.65
N THR A 285 -8.66 0.17 -22.75
CA THR A 285 -8.77 1.13 -23.87
C THR A 285 -8.37 0.54 -25.21
N LYS A 286 -7.53 -0.51 -25.23
CA LYS A 286 -7.17 -1.21 -26.46
C LYS A 286 -8.29 -2.16 -26.90
N ARG A 287 -8.73 -3.02 -26.01
CA ARG A 287 -9.88 -3.92 -26.06
C ARG A 287 -10.03 -4.56 -24.68
N LEU A 288 -11.24 -4.91 -24.27
CA LEU A 288 -11.48 -5.57 -22.97
C LEU A 288 -10.67 -6.88 -22.82
N SER A 289 -10.52 -7.65 -23.91
CA SER A 289 -9.72 -8.88 -23.92
C SER A 289 -8.19 -8.66 -23.88
N ALA A 290 -7.70 -7.41 -23.90
CA ALA A 290 -6.29 -7.13 -23.68
C ALA A 290 -5.89 -7.26 -22.20
N VAL A 291 -6.86 -7.18 -21.29
CA VAL A 291 -6.70 -7.48 -19.88
C VAL A 291 -6.82 -9.00 -19.68
N ARG A 292 -5.86 -9.59 -18.99
CA ARG A 292 -5.90 -11.01 -18.62
C ARG A 292 -6.77 -11.20 -17.40
N TRP A 293 -8.08 -11.32 -17.60
CA TRP A 293 -9.10 -11.38 -16.54
C TRP A 293 -8.92 -12.55 -15.58
N GLY A 294 -8.31 -13.67 -16.00
CA GLY A 294 -7.95 -14.76 -15.09
C GLY A 294 -6.95 -14.30 -14.03
N VAL A 295 -5.88 -13.60 -14.43
CA VAL A 295 -4.91 -13.02 -13.48
C VAL A 295 -5.56 -11.96 -12.61
N ALA A 296 -6.44 -11.12 -13.18
CA ALA A 296 -7.19 -10.12 -12.43
C ALA A 296 -8.10 -10.79 -11.37
N GLY A 297 -8.74 -11.91 -11.69
CA GLY A 297 -9.55 -12.69 -10.75
C GLY A 297 -8.74 -13.23 -9.57
N ASP A 298 -7.54 -13.79 -9.82
CA ASP A 298 -6.64 -14.25 -8.77
C ASP A 298 -6.23 -13.09 -7.84
N ILE A 299 -5.97 -11.91 -8.40
CA ILE A 299 -5.63 -10.71 -7.65
C ILE A 299 -6.81 -10.24 -6.80
N VAL A 300 -8.01 -10.16 -7.36
CA VAL A 300 -9.23 -9.77 -6.61
C VAL A 300 -9.52 -10.77 -5.48
N THR A 301 -9.33 -12.06 -5.72
CA THR A 301 -9.45 -13.09 -4.68
C THR A 301 -8.46 -12.84 -3.54
N ALA A 302 -7.20 -12.54 -3.85
CA ALA A 302 -6.21 -12.17 -2.84
C ALA A 302 -6.62 -10.90 -2.06
N TRP A 303 -7.22 -9.91 -2.72
CA TRP A 303 -7.72 -8.70 -2.05
C TRP A 303 -8.82 -8.99 -1.04
N VAL A 304 -9.83 -9.79 -1.43
CA VAL A 304 -10.95 -10.17 -0.55
C VAL A 304 -10.46 -10.99 0.64
N LEU A 305 -9.52 -11.90 0.41
CA LEU A 305 -8.99 -12.77 1.46
C LEU A 305 -8.01 -12.05 2.41
N THR A 306 -7.47 -10.90 2.05
CA THR A 306 -6.42 -10.22 2.83
C THR A 306 -6.87 -9.89 4.25
N ILE A 307 -8.00 -9.20 4.43
CA ILE A 307 -8.50 -8.81 5.75
C ILE A 307 -8.80 -10.03 6.62
N PRO A 308 -9.63 -11.01 6.18
CA PRO A 308 -9.96 -12.16 7.03
C PRO A 308 -8.76 -13.04 7.35
N MET A 309 -7.86 -13.28 6.39
CA MET A 309 -6.71 -14.16 6.62
C MET A 309 -5.64 -13.53 7.50
N ALA A 310 -5.31 -12.25 7.27
CA ALA A 310 -4.40 -11.53 8.16
C ALA A 310 -4.98 -11.42 9.58
N GLY A 311 -6.29 -11.21 9.71
CA GLY A 311 -7.01 -11.18 10.98
C GLY A 311 -6.97 -12.53 11.70
N LEU A 312 -7.21 -13.62 10.98
CA LEU A 312 -7.13 -14.98 11.54
C LEU A 312 -5.72 -15.28 12.08
N VAL A 313 -4.68 -15.00 11.29
CA VAL A 313 -3.29 -15.23 11.71
C VAL A 313 -2.97 -14.36 12.93
N ALA A 314 -3.40 -13.10 12.96
CA ALA A 314 -3.20 -12.20 14.09
C ALA A 314 -3.91 -12.70 15.36
N ALA A 315 -5.15 -13.20 15.26
CA ALA A 315 -5.86 -13.78 16.38
C ALA A 315 -5.13 -15.01 16.94
N LEU A 316 -4.62 -15.88 16.06
CA LEU A 316 -3.81 -17.03 16.48
C LEU A 316 -2.51 -16.59 17.15
N CYS A 317 -1.80 -15.61 16.59
CA CYS A 317 -0.60 -15.04 17.20
C CYS A 317 -0.91 -14.45 18.59
N TYR A 318 -2.03 -13.75 18.75
CA TYR A 318 -2.44 -13.21 20.03
C TYR A 318 -2.61 -14.30 21.09
N TRP A 319 -3.31 -15.40 20.80
CA TRP A 319 -3.48 -16.50 21.74
C TRP A 319 -2.17 -17.20 22.08
N VAL A 320 -1.28 -17.39 21.10
CA VAL A 320 0.05 -17.97 21.34
C VAL A 320 0.88 -17.05 22.25
N LEU A 321 0.92 -15.74 21.97
CA LEU A 321 1.68 -14.78 22.78
C LEU A 321 1.17 -14.72 24.23
N ARG A 322 -0.13 -14.88 24.47
CA ARG A 322 -0.71 -14.94 25.82
C ARG A 322 -0.28 -16.16 26.64
N LEU A 323 0.24 -17.21 26.03
CA LEU A 323 0.81 -18.36 26.77
C LEU A 323 2.15 -18.01 27.42
N PHE A 324 2.76 -16.88 27.06
CA PHE A 324 4.04 -16.41 27.58
C PHE A 324 3.86 -15.09 28.35
N PRO A 325 3.38 -15.13 29.62
CA PRO A 325 3.03 -13.93 30.38
C PRO A 325 4.22 -13.00 30.72
N ALA A 326 5.43 -13.40 30.38
CA ALA A 326 6.66 -12.60 30.53
C ALA A 326 6.94 -11.61 29.37
N LEU A 327 6.10 -11.60 28.33
CA LEU A 327 6.15 -10.64 27.21
C LEU A 327 5.18 -9.48 27.45
#